data_0aea2f25b9e0539251e4f12b80c22bda
#
_entry.id   0aea2f25b9e0539251e4f12b80c22bda
#
_cell.length_a   1.000
_cell.length_b   1.000
_cell.length_c   1.000
_cell.angle_alpha   90.00
_cell.angle_beta   90.00
_cell.angle_gamma   90.00
#
_symmetry.space_group_name_H-M   'P 1'
#
loop_
_entity.id
_entity.type
_entity.pdbx_description
1 polymer ?
#
loop_
_entity_poly.entity_id
_entity_poly.type
_entity_poly.pdbx_seq_one_letter_code
_entity_poly.pdbx_strand_id
1 'polypeptide(L)'
;ERTLIIVDEDAYVHYVEGCTAPIYSSDSLHSAVVEIIVKKGGRCRYTTIQNWSTNVYNLVTKRAVAHEGATMEWIDGNLGSKVTMKYPAVWLMGEHAKGETLSIAFAGEGQHQDAGSKMVHAAPNTSSSIVSKSVARGGGRTSYRGLVQILEGAHGSKSTVKCDALLVDDISRSDTYPYVDVREDDVSMGHEATVSKVSADQLFYLMSRGMTEDEAMAMIVRGFIEPIARELPMEYAIELNRLIELQMEGAVG
;
A
#
# COMPACT_ATOMS: atom_id res chain seq x y z
N GLU A 1 16.75 10.45 -5.32
CA GLU A 1 15.87 11.61 -5.10
C GLU A 1 15.63 11.84 -3.61
N ARG A 2 15.43 13.11 -3.20
CA ARG A 2 15.03 13.44 -1.82
C ARG A 2 14.01 14.59 -1.86
N THR A 3 12.86 14.36 -1.23
CA THR A 3 11.72 15.28 -1.21
C THR A 3 11.36 15.62 0.23
N LEU A 4 11.19 16.91 0.52
CA LEU A 4 10.66 17.41 1.78
C LEU A 4 9.37 18.19 1.52
N ILE A 5 8.28 17.80 2.19
CA ILE A 5 7.00 18.49 2.14
C ILE A 5 6.66 18.97 3.55
N ILE A 6 6.36 20.26 3.67
CA ILE A 6 5.89 20.85 4.93
C ILE A 6 4.48 21.36 4.67
N VAL A 7 3.49 20.77 5.36
CA VAL A 7 2.10 21.23 5.37
C VAL A 7 1.90 22.12 6.57
N ASP A 8 1.57 23.37 6.32
CA ASP A 8 1.41 24.36 7.38
C ASP A 8 0.13 24.14 8.22
N GLU A 9 -0.02 24.89 9.30
CA GLU A 9 -1.16 24.76 10.22
C GLU A 9 -2.47 24.90 9.46
N ASP A 10 -3.43 24.01 9.75
CA ASP A 10 -4.78 23.95 9.17
C ASP A 10 -4.81 23.88 7.63
N ALA A 11 -3.67 23.68 6.97
CA ALA A 11 -3.58 23.57 5.52
C ALA A 11 -3.91 22.15 5.04
N TYR A 12 -4.39 22.04 3.80
CA TYR A 12 -4.60 20.76 3.10
C TYR A 12 -3.74 20.67 1.84
N VAL A 13 -3.03 19.57 1.70
CA VAL A 13 -2.25 19.24 0.50
C VAL A 13 -2.62 17.84 0.03
N HIS A 14 -2.96 17.70 -1.24
CA HIS A 14 -2.97 16.43 -1.94
C HIS A 14 -1.84 16.41 -2.97
N TYR A 15 -0.81 15.65 -2.68
CA TYR A 15 0.32 15.45 -3.58
C TYR A 15 0.13 14.13 -4.33
N VAL A 16 0.23 14.18 -5.65
CA VAL A 16 0.04 13.00 -6.51
C VAL A 16 1.28 12.79 -7.35
N GLU A 17 1.81 11.59 -7.33
CA GLU A 17 3.01 11.19 -8.04
C GLU A 17 2.77 9.92 -8.86
N GLY A 18 3.08 9.98 -10.13
CA GLY A 18 3.14 8.82 -11.03
C GLY A 18 4.59 8.58 -11.44
N CYS A 19 5.11 7.38 -11.20
CA CYS A 19 6.47 7.02 -11.56
C CYS A 19 6.49 5.84 -12.51
N THR A 20 7.14 6.06 -13.65
CA THR A 20 7.42 5.01 -14.63
C THR A 20 8.88 5.12 -15.07
N ALA A 21 9.49 4.02 -15.51
CA ALA A 21 10.81 4.06 -16.12
C ALA A 21 10.80 3.33 -17.46
N PRO A 22 11.61 3.78 -18.44
CA PRO A 22 11.86 3.02 -19.65
C PRO A 22 12.59 1.72 -19.30
N ILE A 23 12.44 0.73 -20.16
CA ILE A 23 13.17 -0.53 -20.04
C ILE A 23 14.63 -0.30 -20.45
N TYR A 24 15.54 -0.54 -19.52
CA TYR A 24 16.98 -0.51 -19.76
C TYR A 24 17.50 -1.91 -20.08
N SER A 25 18.65 -2.00 -20.72
CA SER A 25 19.31 -3.29 -21.04
C SER A 25 19.94 -3.98 -19.83
N SER A 26 19.99 -3.31 -18.68
CA SER A 26 20.57 -3.81 -17.42
C SER A 26 19.68 -3.46 -16.24
N ASP A 27 19.87 -4.17 -15.12
CA ASP A 27 19.21 -3.84 -13.86
C ASP A 27 19.48 -2.39 -13.46
N SER A 28 18.47 -1.70 -12.97
CA SER A 28 18.54 -0.31 -12.55
C SER A 28 17.98 -0.10 -11.15
N LEU A 29 18.41 0.98 -10.49
CA LEU A 29 18.00 1.32 -9.13
C LEU A 29 17.19 2.60 -9.14
N HIS A 30 15.97 2.53 -8.63
CA HIS A 30 15.22 3.69 -8.16
C HIS A 30 15.36 3.78 -6.63
N SER A 31 15.93 4.88 -6.15
CA SER A 31 16.07 5.16 -4.72
C SER A 31 15.56 6.56 -4.41
N ALA A 32 14.66 6.65 -3.44
CA ALA A 32 14.08 7.92 -3.03
C ALA A 32 13.89 7.99 -1.52
N VAL A 33 13.97 9.21 -0.99
CA VAL A 33 13.60 9.54 0.39
C VAL A 33 12.56 10.65 0.36
N VAL A 34 11.40 10.41 0.94
CA VAL A 34 10.32 11.38 1.10
C VAL A 34 10.11 11.62 2.59
N GLU A 35 10.19 12.88 2.99
CA GLU A 35 9.96 13.33 4.36
C GLU A 35 8.82 14.35 4.37
N ILE A 36 7.82 14.15 5.23
CA ILE A 36 6.64 15.02 5.33
C ILE A 36 6.46 15.46 6.77
N ILE A 37 6.24 16.76 6.95
CA ILE A 37 5.88 17.35 8.25
C ILE A 37 4.51 17.95 8.11
N VAL A 38 3.53 17.42 8.85
CA VAL A 38 2.17 17.95 8.89
C VAL A 38 1.99 18.67 10.22
N LYS A 39 1.93 20.01 10.17
CA LYS A 39 1.77 20.85 11.34
C LYS A 39 0.35 20.74 11.92
N LYS A 40 0.12 21.40 13.06
CA LYS A 40 -1.13 21.35 13.80
C LYS A 40 -2.37 21.56 12.91
N GLY A 41 -3.36 20.66 13.03
CA GLY A 41 -4.61 20.72 12.26
C GLY A 41 -4.45 20.48 10.75
N GLY A 42 -3.22 20.41 10.23
CA GLY A 42 -2.95 20.23 8.82
C GLY A 42 -3.32 18.81 8.31
N ARG A 43 -3.53 18.68 7.02
CA ARG A 43 -3.80 17.39 6.38
C ARG A 43 -2.97 17.22 5.13
N CYS A 44 -2.31 16.08 5.04
CA CYS A 44 -1.56 15.69 3.84
C CYS A 44 -2.07 14.35 3.31
N ARG A 45 -2.47 14.31 2.05
CA ARG A 45 -2.69 13.08 1.30
C ARG A 45 -1.59 12.94 0.27
N TYR A 46 -0.83 11.86 0.31
CA TYR A 46 0.24 11.57 -0.63
C TYR A 46 -0.12 10.30 -1.40
N THR A 47 -0.41 10.45 -2.68
CA THR A 47 -0.80 9.35 -3.56
C THR A 47 0.32 9.03 -4.53
N THR A 48 0.74 7.76 -4.61
CA THR A 48 1.67 7.30 -5.64
C THR A 48 1.11 6.10 -6.39
N ILE A 49 1.31 6.11 -7.71
CA ILE A 49 1.19 4.91 -8.55
C ILE A 49 2.53 4.70 -9.22
N GLN A 50 3.14 3.56 -8.94
CA GLN A 50 4.43 3.17 -9.47
C GLN A 50 4.27 1.95 -10.36
N ASN A 51 4.69 2.10 -11.63
CA ASN A 51 4.75 1.02 -12.59
C ASN A 51 6.15 0.99 -13.21
N TRP A 52 7.03 0.19 -12.62
CA TRP A 52 8.41 0.06 -13.03
C TRP A 52 8.60 -1.16 -13.92
N SER A 53 9.56 -1.11 -14.83
CA SER A 53 9.98 -2.29 -15.59
C SER A 53 10.56 -3.39 -14.68
N THR A 54 10.51 -4.63 -15.16
CA THR A 54 10.88 -5.83 -14.39
C THR A 54 12.37 -5.94 -14.03
N ASN A 55 13.21 -5.02 -14.50
CA ASN A 55 14.63 -4.95 -14.16
C ASN A 55 14.96 -3.80 -13.17
N VAL A 56 13.97 -3.21 -12.54
CA VAL A 56 14.16 -2.12 -11.56
C VAL A 56 14.11 -2.63 -10.13
N TYR A 57 15.11 -2.24 -9.33
CA TYR A 57 15.06 -2.30 -7.87
C TYR A 57 14.49 -0.98 -7.34
N ASN A 58 13.32 -1.03 -6.74
CA ASN A 58 12.59 0.13 -6.23
C ASN A 58 12.70 0.20 -4.70
N LEU A 59 13.67 0.97 -4.21
CA LEU A 59 14.00 1.10 -2.79
C LEU A 59 13.68 2.49 -2.29
N VAL A 60 12.52 2.65 -1.63
CA VAL A 60 11.98 3.96 -1.24
C VAL A 60 11.77 4.04 0.26
N THR A 61 12.27 5.11 0.87
CA THR A 61 11.99 5.48 2.26
C THR A 61 10.98 6.63 2.28
N LYS A 62 9.85 6.43 2.95
CA LYS A 62 8.82 7.45 3.18
C LYS A 62 8.57 7.61 4.67
N ARG A 63 8.64 8.84 5.17
CA ARG A 63 8.42 9.16 6.59
C ARG A 63 7.56 10.40 6.72
N ALA A 64 6.65 10.38 7.69
CA ALA A 64 5.87 11.56 8.03
C ALA A 64 5.82 11.76 9.53
N VAL A 65 5.72 13.01 9.94
CA VAL A 65 5.42 13.43 11.32
C VAL A 65 4.09 14.18 11.29
N ALA A 66 3.14 13.75 12.11
CA ALA A 66 1.85 14.40 12.29
C ALA A 66 1.78 15.02 13.68
N HIS A 67 1.61 16.33 13.74
CA HIS A 67 1.44 17.11 14.96
C HIS A 67 0.00 17.09 15.46
N GLU A 68 -0.33 17.88 16.49
CA GLU A 68 -1.65 17.93 17.14
C GLU A 68 -2.80 18.07 16.13
N GLY A 69 -3.77 17.15 16.16
CA GLY A 69 -4.92 17.14 15.26
C GLY A 69 -4.61 16.94 13.78
N ALA A 70 -3.34 16.76 13.41
CA ALA A 70 -2.95 16.60 12.02
C ALA A 70 -3.32 15.22 11.46
N THR A 71 -3.50 15.14 10.13
CA THR A 71 -3.80 13.89 9.43
C THR A 71 -2.80 13.64 8.31
N MET A 72 -2.20 12.44 8.30
CA MET A 72 -1.32 11.98 7.22
C MET A 72 -1.89 10.73 6.57
N GLU A 73 -2.07 10.78 5.25
CA GLU A 73 -2.61 9.67 4.45
C GLU A 73 -1.60 9.26 3.36
N TRP A 74 -1.19 7.99 3.39
CA TRP A 74 -0.41 7.35 2.33
C TRP A 74 -1.32 6.48 1.46
N ILE A 75 -1.34 6.74 0.15
CA ILE A 75 -2.06 5.91 -0.83
C ILE A 75 -1.06 5.42 -1.86
N ASP A 76 -0.77 4.13 -1.85
CA ASP A 76 0.31 3.54 -2.63
C ASP A 76 -0.18 2.42 -3.56
N GLY A 77 0.01 2.60 -4.86
CA GLY A 77 -0.08 1.54 -5.88
C GLY A 77 1.32 1.10 -6.32
N ASN A 78 1.67 -0.16 -6.07
CA ASN A 78 2.97 -0.73 -6.37
C ASN A 78 2.84 -1.84 -7.41
N LEU A 79 3.28 -1.57 -8.63
CA LEU A 79 3.29 -2.48 -9.76
C LEU A 79 4.67 -2.50 -10.43
N GLY A 80 4.96 -3.57 -11.14
CA GLY A 80 6.25 -3.71 -11.79
C GLY A 80 7.37 -3.98 -10.80
N SER A 81 8.58 -3.56 -11.16
CA SER A 81 9.85 -3.78 -10.44
C SER A 81 10.23 -5.25 -10.30
N LYS A 82 11.53 -5.52 -10.31
CA LYS A 82 12.09 -6.81 -9.89
C LYS A 82 11.92 -7.01 -8.37
N VAL A 83 12.23 -5.96 -7.63
CA VAL A 83 12.06 -5.91 -6.18
C VAL A 83 11.59 -4.52 -5.77
N THR A 84 10.51 -4.44 -5.03
CA THR A 84 10.10 -3.23 -4.31
C THR A 84 10.31 -3.43 -2.81
N MET A 85 10.94 -2.47 -2.14
CA MET A 85 10.97 -2.38 -0.68
C MET A 85 10.50 -0.99 -0.28
N LYS A 86 9.27 -0.90 0.26
CA LYS A 86 8.64 0.38 0.61
C LYS A 86 7.73 0.24 1.82
N TYR A 87 8.06 0.97 2.89
CA TYR A 87 7.38 0.92 4.18
C TYR A 87 7.11 2.35 4.68
N PRO A 88 6.09 3.05 4.13
CA PRO A 88 5.75 4.39 4.59
C PRO A 88 5.47 4.40 6.09
N ALA A 89 6.01 5.40 6.77
CA ALA A 89 5.91 5.56 8.20
C ALA A 89 5.19 6.85 8.57
N VAL A 90 4.37 6.80 9.65
CA VAL A 90 3.80 8.00 10.28
C VAL A 90 4.12 7.98 11.78
N TRP A 91 4.74 9.05 12.25
CA TRP A 91 4.91 9.35 13.66
C TRP A 91 3.81 10.30 14.11
N LEU A 92 2.91 9.81 14.96
CA LEU A 92 1.78 10.56 15.51
C LEU A 92 2.26 11.24 16.79
N MET A 93 2.84 12.44 16.63
CA MET A 93 3.58 13.14 17.67
C MET A 93 2.73 14.14 18.47
N GLY A 94 1.53 14.47 18.00
CA GLY A 94 0.62 15.36 18.68
C GLY A 94 -0.69 14.68 19.05
N GLU A 95 -1.35 15.19 20.08
CA GLU A 95 -2.65 14.69 20.51
C GLU A 95 -3.67 14.75 19.37
N HIS A 96 -4.53 13.73 19.24
CA HIS A 96 -5.52 13.58 18.18
C HIS A 96 -4.95 13.44 16.74
N ALA A 97 -3.64 13.27 16.57
CA ALA A 97 -3.07 13.04 15.25
C ALA A 97 -3.58 11.71 14.65
N LYS A 98 -3.70 11.69 13.32
CA LYS A 98 -4.22 10.55 12.56
C LYS A 98 -3.26 10.12 11.47
N GLY A 99 -3.10 8.80 11.31
CA GLY A 99 -2.30 8.20 10.25
C GLY A 99 -3.11 7.16 9.48
N GLU A 100 -3.09 7.25 8.17
CA GLU A 100 -3.76 6.27 7.31
C GLU A 100 -2.80 5.75 6.24
N THR A 101 -2.88 4.46 5.95
CA THR A 101 -2.17 3.85 4.82
C THR A 101 -3.12 2.97 4.06
N LEU A 102 -3.19 3.21 2.76
CA LEU A 102 -3.91 2.41 1.79
C LEU A 102 -2.92 1.94 0.73
N SER A 103 -2.66 0.63 0.65
CA SER A 103 -1.61 0.09 -0.22
C SER A 103 -2.11 -1.06 -1.07
N ILE A 104 -1.74 -1.04 -2.36
CA ILE A 104 -1.85 -2.18 -3.27
C ILE A 104 -0.45 -2.61 -3.69
N ALA A 105 -0.21 -3.92 -3.71
CA ALA A 105 0.97 -4.53 -4.29
C ALA A 105 0.56 -5.61 -5.28
N PHE A 106 1.06 -5.53 -6.52
CA PHE A 106 0.87 -6.58 -7.52
C PHE A 106 2.22 -7.15 -7.93
N ALA A 107 2.41 -8.47 -7.77
CA ALA A 107 3.62 -9.18 -8.14
C ALA A 107 3.33 -10.22 -9.22
N GLY A 108 3.93 -10.04 -10.39
CA GLY A 108 3.97 -11.01 -11.48
C GLY A 108 5.21 -11.90 -11.43
N GLU A 109 5.45 -12.63 -12.53
CA GLU A 109 6.61 -13.51 -12.67
C GLU A 109 7.93 -12.78 -12.42
N GLY A 110 8.80 -13.35 -11.60
CA GLY A 110 10.12 -12.81 -11.26
C GLY A 110 10.09 -11.56 -10.37
N GLN A 111 8.93 -11.13 -9.90
CA GLN A 111 8.76 -9.93 -9.10
C GLN A 111 8.57 -10.24 -7.61
N HIS A 112 9.14 -9.38 -6.76
CA HIS A 112 8.91 -9.40 -5.32
C HIS A 112 8.49 -8.01 -4.84
N GLN A 113 7.25 -7.88 -4.43
CA GLN A 113 6.71 -6.68 -3.80
C GLN A 113 6.74 -6.84 -2.28
N ASP A 114 7.78 -6.31 -1.62
CA ASP A 114 7.89 -6.24 -0.16
C ASP A 114 7.45 -4.84 0.28
N ALA A 115 6.16 -4.71 0.55
CA ALA A 115 5.52 -3.46 0.93
C ALA A 115 4.88 -3.57 2.31
N GLY A 116 4.63 -2.44 2.95
CA GLY A 116 4.02 -2.45 4.28
C GLY A 116 3.75 -1.05 4.79
N SER A 117 3.61 -0.90 6.10
CA SER A 117 3.43 0.41 6.72
C SER A 117 3.88 0.41 8.17
N LYS A 118 4.24 1.59 8.67
CA LYS A 118 4.66 1.78 10.06
C LYS A 118 3.87 2.92 10.70
N MET A 119 3.23 2.65 11.83
CA MET A 119 2.52 3.65 12.63
C MET A 119 3.11 3.69 14.02
N VAL A 120 3.56 4.86 14.44
CA VAL A 120 4.12 5.08 15.80
C VAL A 120 3.24 6.10 16.50
N HIS A 121 2.54 5.66 17.52
CA HIS A 121 1.72 6.49 18.40
C HIS A 121 2.58 6.99 19.55
N ALA A 122 2.91 8.29 19.54
CA ALA A 122 3.78 8.93 20.52
C ALA A 122 3.06 10.00 21.36
N ALA A 123 1.77 10.19 21.13
CA ALA A 123 0.93 11.13 21.86
C ALA A 123 -0.44 10.52 22.16
N PRO A 124 -1.19 11.02 23.17
CA PRO A 124 -2.48 10.47 23.54
C PRO A 124 -3.56 10.69 22.47
N ASN A 125 -4.61 9.86 22.52
CA ASN A 125 -5.81 9.98 21.68
C ASN A 125 -5.52 9.93 20.16
N THR A 126 -4.41 9.34 19.75
CA THR A 126 -4.04 9.21 18.35
C THR A 126 -4.73 8.01 17.68
N SER A 127 -4.89 8.06 16.38
CA SER A 127 -5.53 6.96 15.64
C SER A 127 -4.77 6.60 14.37
N SER A 128 -4.74 5.30 14.05
CA SER A 128 -4.19 4.84 12.78
C SER A 128 -5.01 3.74 12.12
N SER A 129 -4.99 3.73 10.80
CA SER A 129 -5.60 2.69 9.97
C SER A 129 -4.62 2.26 8.87
N ILE A 130 -4.40 0.97 8.76
CA ILE A 130 -3.59 0.37 7.69
C ILE A 130 -4.46 -0.63 6.94
N VAL A 131 -4.66 -0.40 5.65
CA VAL A 131 -5.28 -1.36 4.74
C VAL A 131 -4.28 -1.69 3.63
N SER A 132 -3.86 -2.94 3.58
CA SER A 132 -2.92 -3.43 2.58
C SER A 132 -3.56 -4.58 1.80
N LYS A 133 -3.60 -4.44 0.49
CA LYS A 133 -4.05 -5.50 -0.41
C LYS A 133 -2.93 -5.91 -1.33
N SER A 134 -2.77 -7.22 -1.53
CA SER A 134 -1.73 -7.72 -2.42
C SER A 134 -2.29 -8.80 -3.34
N VAL A 135 -1.74 -8.85 -4.56
CA VAL A 135 -2.06 -9.86 -5.56
C VAL A 135 -0.76 -10.47 -6.06
N ALA A 136 -0.68 -11.78 -6.11
CA ALA A 136 0.47 -12.50 -6.65
C ALA A 136 0.04 -13.47 -7.76
N ARG A 137 0.76 -13.45 -8.90
CA ARG A 137 0.51 -14.26 -10.10
C ARG A 137 1.80 -14.73 -10.73
N GLY A 138 1.76 -15.88 -11.42
CA GLY A 138 2.87 -16.38 -12.24
C GLY A 138 4.14 -16.70 -11.45
N GLY A 139 4.00 -17.12 -10.17
CA GLY A 139 5.11 -17.32 -9.26
C GLY A 139 5.66 -16.04 -8.61
N GLY A 140 4.97 -14.91 -8.78
CA GLY A 140 5.29 -13.66 -8.10
C GLY A 140 5.16 -13.78 -6.58
N ARG A 141 5.88 -12.92 -5.87
CA ARG A 141 5.89 -12.91 -4.40
C ARG A 141 5.46 -11.55 -3.87
N THR A 142 4.53 -11.54 -2.93
CA THR A 142 4.19 -10.36 -2.15
C THR A 142 4.58 -10.58 -0.69
N SER A 143 5.04 -9.53 -0.02
CA SER A 143 5.29 -9.54 1.42
C SER A 143 4.71 -8.29 2.03
N TYR A 144 4.00 -8.43 3.15
CA TYR A 144 3.59 -7.32 3.99
C TYR A 144 4.47 -7.26 5.22
N ARG A 145 5.10 -6.09 5.47
CA ARG A 145 5.84 -5.81 6.71
C ARG A 145 5.22 -4.63 7.42
N GLY A 146 4.53 -4.90 8.52
CA GLY A 146 3.85 -3.87 9.31
C GLY A 146 4.53 -3.63 10.65
N LEU A 147 4.53 -2.37 11.09
CA LEU A 147 4.85 -1.99 12.46
C LEU A 147 3.73 -1.12 13.00
N VAL A 148 3.15 -1.52 14.14
CA VAL A 148 2.37 -0.63 14.99
C VAL A 148 3.06 -0.57 16.34
N GLN A 149 3.47 0.64 16.71
CA GLN A 149 4.10 0.90 18.00
C GLN A 149 3.29 1.95 18.76
N ILE A 150 2.88 1.62 19.98
CA ILE A 150 2.18 2.54 20.89
C ILE A 150 3.09 2.75 22.09
N LEU A 151 3.64 3.96 22.19
CA LEU A 151 4.60 4.31 23.23
C LEU A 151 3.89 4.58 24.57
N GLU A 152 4.63 4.51 25.64
CA GLU A 152 4.18 4.94 26.98
C GLU A 152 3.69 6.39 26.93
N GLY A 153 2.54 6.66 27.56
CA GLY A 153 1.87 7.96 27.53
C GLY A 153 0.93 8.19 26.35
N ALA A 154 0.88 7.29 25.35
CA ALA A 154 -0.04 7.39 24.23
C ALA A 154 -1.43 6.76 24.53
N HIS A 155 -1.98 7.01 25.73
CA HIS A 155 -3.28 6.50 26.17
C HIS A 155 -4.43 6.95 25.25
N GLY A 156 -5.53 6.20 25.22
CA GLY A 156 -6.70 6.47 24.37
C GLY A 156 -6.44 6.25 22.88
N SER A 157 -5.26 5.75 22.50
CA SER A 157 -4.89 5.52 21.09
C SER A 157 -5.59 4.30 20.50
N LYS A 158 -5.86 4.36 19.19
CA LYS A 158 -6.54 3.30 18.44
C LYS A 158 -5.78 2.98 17.16
N SER A 159 -5.60 1.68 16.87
CA SER A 159 -4.99 1.23 15.63
C SER A 159 -5.75 0.05 15.03
N THR A 160 -5.97 0.08 13.73
CA THR A 160 -6.51 -1.06 12.97
C THR A 160 -5.60 -1.40 11.82
N VAL A 161 -5.32 -2.68 11.64
CA VAL A 161 -4.52 -3.20 10.53
C VAL A 161 -5.30 -4.28 9.82
N LYS A 162 -5.48 -4.14 8.52
CA LYS A 162 -6.09 -5.15 7.66
C LYS A 162 -5.20 -5.45 6.48
N CYS A 163 -4.78 -6.72 6.37
CA CYS A 163 -3.90 -7.21 5.32
C CYS A 163 -4.60 -8.35 4.57
N ASP A 164 -4.94 -8.10 3.31
CA ASP A 164 -5.57 -9.10 2.45
C ASP A 164 -4.65 -9.46 1.29
N ALA A 165 -4.40 -10.75 1.09
CA ALA A 165 -3.63 -11.25 -0.05
C ALA A 165 -4.48 -12.17 -0.92
N LEU A 166 -4.39 -12.00 -2.23
CA LEU A 166 -5.03 -12.84 -3.23
C LEU A 166 -3.96 -13.56 -4.06
N LEU A 167 -3.99 -14.89 -4.03
CA LEU A 167 -3.16 -15.73 -4.88
C LEU A 167 -3.96 -16.14 -6.12
N VAL A 168 -3.43 -15.81 -7.29
CA VAL A 168 -4.10 -16.12 -8.56
C VAL A 168 -3.85 -17.56 -9.00
N ASP A 169 -2.71 -18.13 -8.59
CA ASP A 169 -2.27 -19.48 -8.95
C ASP A 169 -1.61 -20.21 -7.79
N ASP A 170 -1.18 -21.46 -8.03
CA ASP A 170 -0.59 -22.35 -7.02
C ASP A 170 0.91 -22.13 -6.77
N ILE A 171 1.60 -21.42 -7.65
CA ILE A 171 3.04 -21.20 -7.57
C ILE A 171 3.42 -19.84 -6.98
N SER A 172 2.44 -18.94 -6.91
CA SER A 172 2.61 -17.60 -6.31
C SER A 172 2.59 -17.64 -4.79
N ARG A 173 3.19 -16.63 -4.17
CA ARG A 173 3.40 -16.62 -2.72
C ARG A 173 3.09 -15.27 -2.11
N SER A 174 2.51 -15.31 -0.91
CA SER A 174 2.34 -14.15 -0.04
C SER A 174 2.83 -14.44 1.37
N ASP A 175 3.59 -13.50 1.94
CA ASP A 175 4.11 -13.57 3.31
C ASP A 175 3.65 -12.36 4.11
N THR A 176 3.34 -12.55 5.39
CA THR A 176 2.93 -11.46 6.29
C THR A 176 3.81 -11.45 7.55
N TYR A 177 4.45 -10.30 7.81
CA TYR A 177 5.35 -10.08 8.94
C TYR A 177 4.84 -8.91 9.79
N PRO A 178 3.85 -9.13 10.64
CA PRO A 178 3.36 -8.10 11.54
C PRO A 178 4.31 -7.95 12.74
N TYR A 179 4.55 -6.70 13.13
CA TYR A 179 5.21 -6.39 14.38
C TYR A 179 4.35 -5.40 15.17
N VAL A 180 4.04 -5.74 16.41
CA VAL A 180 3.19 -4.94 17.31
C VAL A 180 3.94 -4.77 18.63
N ASP A 181 4.18 -3.52 19.02
CA ASP A 181 4.83 -3.14 20.29
C ASP A 181 3.92 -2.14 21.02
N VAL A 182 3.13 -2.65 21.96
CA VAL A 182 2.19 -1.86 22.78
C VAL A 182 2.75 -1.70 24.17
N ARG A 183 2.99 -0.45 24.59
CA ARG A 183 3.55 -0.10 25.89
C ARG A 183 2.58 0.73 26.75
N GLU A 184 1.30 0.72 26.40
CA GLU A 184 0.22 1.47 27.07
C GLU A 184 -1.00 0.56 27.20
N ASP A 185 -1.65 0.59 28.38
CA ASP A 185 -2.77 -0.31 28.68
C ASP A 185 -4.12 0.20 28.17
N ASP A 186 -4.32 1.53 28.18
CA ASP A 186 -5.57 2.17 27.72
C ASP A 186 -5.54 2.44 26.22
N VAL A 187 -5.58 1.38 25.43
CA VAL A 187 -5.54 1.45 23.97
C VAL A 187 -6.42 0.38 23.31
N SER A 188 -6.75 0.58 22.04
CA SER A 188 -7.46 -0.41 21.22
C SER A 188 -6.64 -0.72 19.97
N MET A 189 -6.25 -1.98 19.80
CA MET A 189 -5.51 -2.42 18.62
C MET A 189 -6.15 -3.68 18.03
N GLY A 190 -6.45 -3.64 16.73
CA GLY A 190 -6.93 -4.78 15.94
C GLY A 190 -6.01 -5.08 14.77
N HIS A 191 -5.69 -6.36 14.56
CA HIS A 191 -4.97 -6.83 13.38
C HIS A 191 -5.70 -8.02 12.77
N GLU A 192 -6.05 -7.90 11.48
CA GLU A 192 -6.65 -8.95 10.67
C GLU A 192 -5.77 -9.20 9.44
N ALA A 193 -5.46 -10.45 9.17
CA ALA A 193 -4.72 -10.85 7.96
C ALA A 193 -5.43 -12.03 7.30
N THR A 194 -5.69 -11.91 6.00
CA THR A 194 -6.28 -12.98 5.20
C THR A 194 -5.41 -13.29 3.99
N VAL A 195 -5.29 -14.57 3.67
CA VAL A 195 -4.70 -15.03 2.41
C VAL A 195 -5.74 -15.92 1.74
N SER A 196 -6.19 -15.52 0.58
CA SER A 196 -7.18 -16.25 -0.20
C SER A 196 -6.62 -16.61 -1.58
N LYS A 197 -7.14 -17.67 -2.16
CA LYS A 197 -6.93 -18.07 -3.54
C LYS A 197 -8.17 -17.74 -4.35
N VAL A 198 -8.00 -17.46 -5.64
CA VAL A 198 -9.16 -17.28 -6.54
C VAL A 198 -10.00 -18.55 -6.51
N SER A 199 -11.29 -18.39 -6.25
CA SER A 199 -12.23 -19.51 -6.16
C SER A 199 -12.54 -20.07 -7.54
N ALA A 200 -12.35 -21.39 -7.70
CA ALA A 200 -12.72 -22.09 -8.93
C ALA A 200 -14.23 -21.96 -9.24
N ASP A 201 -15.07 -21.92 -8.22
CA ASP A 201 -16.53 -21.75 -8.39
C ASP A 201 -16.89 -20.35 -8.90
N GLN A 202 -16.23 -19.31 -8.40
CA GLN A 202 -16.41 -17.94 -8.90
C GLN A 202 -15.96 -17.83 -10.36
N LEU A 203 -14.81 -18.39 -10.68
CA LEU A 203 -14.28 -18.41 -12.03
C LEU A 203 -15.22 -19.16 -12.98
N PHE A 204 -15.65 -20.36 -12.61
CA PHE A 204 -16.61 -21.15 -13.37
C PHE A 204 -17.93 -20.40 -13.58
N TYR A 205 -18.46 -19.73 -12.56
CA TYR A 205 -19.70 -18.95 -12.67
C TYR A 205 -19.56 -17.83 -13.71
N LEU A 206 -18.47 -17.06 -13.67
CA LEU A 206 -18.24 -15.97 -14.63
C LEU A 206 -18.05 -16.50 -16.06
N MET A 207 -17.30 -17.59 -16.22
CA MET A 207 -17.11 -18.26 -17.52
C MET A 207 -18.43 -18.82 -18.06
N SER A 208 -19.32 -19.34 -17.22
CA SER A 208 -20.65 -19.80 -17.62
C SER A 208 -21.57 -18.67 -18.11
N ARG A 209 -21.21 -17.41 -17.82
CA ARG A 209 -21.87 -16.19 -18.33
C ARG A 209 -21.25 -15.66 -19.62
N GLY A 210 -20.30 -16.37 -20.21
CA GLY A 210 -19.72 -16.07 -21.52
C GLY A 210 -18.38 -15.30 -21.45
N MET A 211 -17.81 -15.12 -20.27
CA MET A 211 -16.47 -14.54 -20.14
C MET A 211 -15.41 -15.60 -20.45
N THR A 212 -14.30 -15.15 -21.04
CA THR A 212 -13.08 -15.97 -21.10
C THR A 212 -12.48 -16.11 -19.69
N GLU A 213 -11.60 -17.07 -19.50
CA GLU A 213 -10.92 -17.27 -18.20
C GLU A 213 -10.15 -16.02 -17.77
N ASP A 214 -9.40 -15.40 -18.69
CA ASP A 214 -8.62 -14.18 -18.43
C ASP A 214 -9.52 -12.99 -18.04
N GLU A 215 -10.64 -12.79 -18.74
CA GLU A 215 -11.62 -11.74 -18.39
C GLU A 215 -12.25 -11.96 -17.02
N ALA A 216 -12.61 -13.21 -16.71
CA ALA A 216 -13.19 -13.56 -15.41
C ALA A 216 -12.16 -13.35 -14.27
N MET A 217 -10.93 -13.76 -14.49
CA MET A 217 -9.82 -13.58 -13.55
C MET A 217 -9.55 -12.09 -13.31
N ALA A 218 -9.43 -11.29 -14.37
CA ALA A 218 -9.24 -9.85 -14.27
C ALA A 218 -10.40 -9.17 -13.52
N MET A 219 -11.64 -9.61 -13.72
CA MET A 219 -12.79 -9.09 -12.99
C MET A 219 -12.70 -9.39 -11.49
N ILE A 220 -12.31 -10.62 -11.09
CA ILE A 220 -12.13 -11.00 -9.68
C ILE A 220 -11.05 -10.14 -9.03
N VAL A 221 -9.89 -9.99 -9.68
CA VAL A 221 -8.77 -9.18 -9.20
C VAL A 221 -9.17 -7.70 -9.06
N ARG A 222 -9.86 -7.14 -10.06
CA ARG A 222 -10.37 -5.75 -9.98
C ARG A 222 -11.34 -5.57 -8.81
N GLY A 223 -12.28 -6.49 -8.60
CA GLY A 223 -13.19 -6.45 -7.46
C GLY A 223 -12.46 -6.49 -6.11
N PHE A 224 -11.37 -7.26 -6.03
CA PHE A 224 -10.56 -7.34 -4.82
C PHE A 224 -9.87 -6.02 -4.47
N ILE A 225 -9.37 -5.28 -5.46
CA ILE A 225 -8.64 -4.02 -5.27
C ILE A 225 -9.53 -2.77 -5.32
N GLU A 226 -10.77 -2.89 -5.79
CA GLU A 226 -11.70 -1.76 -6.01
C GLU A 226 -11.80 -0.79 -4.83
N PRO A 227 -11.86 -1.23 -3.55
CA PRO A 227 -11.93 -0.30 -2.42
C PRO A 227 -10.79 0.72 -2.37
N ILE A 228 -9.61 0.34 -2.87
CA ILE A 228 -8.46 1.26 -2.95
C ILE A 228 -8.53 2.11 -4.22
N ALA A 229 -8.93 1.52 -5.34
CA ALA A 229 -9.07 2.25 -6.60
C ALA A 229 -10.06 3.42 -6.48
N ARG A 230 -11.09 3.31 -5.65
CA ARG A 230 -12.06 4.38 -5.37
C ARG A 230 -11.48 5.59 -4.65
N GLU A 231 -10.40 5.43 -3.91
CA GLU A 231 -9.72 6.52 -3.19
C GLU A 231 -8.75 7.31 -4.09
N LEU A 232 -8.48 6.81 -5.28
CA LEU A 232 -7.61 7.47 -6.24
C LEU A 232 -8.37 8.56 -7.02
N PRO A 233 -7.69 9.64 -7.46
CA PRO A 233 -8.22 10.51 -8.50
C PRO A 233 -8.60 9.70 -9.74
N MET A 234 -9.64 10.13 -10.45
CA MET A 234 -10.26 9.34 -11.54
C MET A 234 -9.23 8.88 -12.59
N GLU A 235 -8.32 9.77 -12.99
CA GLU A 235 -7.28 9.48 -13.98
C GLU A 235 -6.35 8.35 -13.51
N TYR A 236 -5.99 8.34 -12.24
CA TYR A 236 -5.15 7.32 -11.64
C TYR A 236 -5.90 6.01 -11.38
N ALA A 237 -7.19 6.08 -11.08
CA ALA A 237 -8.03 4.89 -10.94
C ALA A 237 -8.19 4.15 -12.29
N ILE A 238 -8.37 4.90 -13.39
CA ILE A 238 -8.44 4.36 -14.75
C ILE A 238 -7.09 3.71 -15.12
N GLU A 239 -6.00 4.42 -14.87
CA GLU A 239 -4.65 3.90 -15.16
C GLU A 239 -4.33 2.64 -14.36
N LEU A 240 -4.63 2.63 -13.05
CA LEU A 240 -4.44 1.44 -12.20
C LEU A 240 -5.22 0.24 -12.74
N ASN A 241 -6.49 0.43 -13.09
CA ASN A 241 -7.31 -0.65 -13.63
C ASN A 241 -6.76 -1.19 -14.95
N ARG A 242 -6.29 -0.30 -15.84
CA ARG A 242 -5.65 -0.69 -17.10
C ARG A 242 -4.35 -1.45 -16.89
N LEU A 243 -3.50 -0.98 -15.97
CA LEU A 243 -2.26 -1.66 -15.63
C LEU A 243 -2.50 -3.07 -15.08
N ILE A 244 -3.57 -3.26 -14.29
CA ILE A 244 -3.94 -4.57 -13.78
C ILE A 244 -4.44 -5.48 -14.90
N GLU A 245 -5.25 -4.97 -15.83
CA GLU A 245 -5.66 -5.73 -17.01
C GLU A 245 -4.45 -6.22 -17.81
N LEU A 246 -3.51 -5.32 -18.12
CA LEU A 246 -2.27 -5.65 -18.82
C LEU A 246 -1.42 -6.68 -18.06
N GLN A 247 -1.32 -6.56 -16.74
CA GLN A 247 -0.64 -7.54 -15.89
C GLN A 247 -1.35 -8.90 -15.92
N MET A 248 -2.68 -8.93 -16.01
CA MET A 248 -3.45 -10.16 -16.09
C MET A 248 -3.34 -10.83 -17.47
N GLU A 249 -3.19 -10.07 -18.55
CA GLU A 249 -2.96 -10.57 -19.90
C GLU A 249 -1.51 -11.06 -20.12
N GLY A 250 -0.60 -10.77 -19.20
CA GLY A 250 0.84 -11.06 -19.36
C GLY A 250 1.53 -10.13 -20.35
N ALA A 251 0.92 -9.02 -20.71
CA ALA A 251 1.39 -8.09 -21.74
C ALA A 251 2.36 -7.01 -21.21
N VAL A 252 2.70 -7.03 -19.93
CA VAL A 252 3.59 -6.03 -19.30
C VAL A 252 4.81 -6.75 -18.71
N GLY A 253 5.94 -6.57 -19.36
CA GLY A 253 7.26 -7.05 -18.99
C GLY A 253 8.32 -6.14 -19.58
#